data_b9fed2c0f98fcdd73c0cd7be64b2bd4d
#
_entry.id   b9fed2c0f98fcdd73c0cd7be64b2bd4d
#
_cell.length_a   1.000
_cell.length_b   1.000
_cell.length_c   1.000
_cell.angle_alpha   90.00
_cell.angle_beta   90.00
_cell.angle_gamma   90.00
#
_symmetry.space_group_name_H-M   'P 1'
#
loop_
_entity.id
_entity.type
_entity.pdbx_description
1 polymer ?
#
loop_
_entity_poly.entity_id
_entity_poly.type
_entity_poly.pdbx_seq_one_letter_code
_entity_poly.pdbx_strand_id
1 'polypeptide(L)'
;MACNSTPFETCDSLLLNMSSLSPASTSVVLSAPLRILLALVMMLMIAVGFLGNAIVCLIVYQKPAMRSAINLLLATLAFSDIMLSLCCMPFTAVTMITVNWHFGAYFCRFSAMLYWFFVLEGVAILLIISVDRFLIIVQRQDKLNPRRAKVMIAVSWALSFCISFPSLMGWTFVEVPTRAPQCVLGYTEFPADRAYAVILVVMVFFVPFSIMLYSYLCILNTVRRNAIRVHNHTESLCLGQGSKLGLMGLQRPYPLNIDMSFKTRAFSTILILFIGFSFCWLPHTIFSLLSVFSRKFYYGSSFYITSTYVLWLSYLKSVFNPVIYCWRIKKFREACIEFLPKTFKIFPKVPGRTKRKVHPSTIYICNERQSAV
;
A
#
# COMPACT_ATOMS: atom_id res chain seq x y z
N MET A 1 25.26 55.50 17.35
CA MET A 1 25.32 56.98 17.24
C MET A 1 24.21 57.46 16.30
N ALA A 2 23.32 58.23 16.88
CA ALA A 2 22.46 59.25 16.27
C ALA A 2 21.43 58.80 15.19
N CYS A 3 20.27 58.40 15.63
CA CYS A 3 19.03 58.74 14.95
C CYS A 3 18.54 60.11 15.47
N ASN A 4 18.62 61.13 14.66
CA ASN A 4 18.04 62.42 14.93
C ASN A 4 16.98 62.71 13.86
N SER A 5 15.76 62.97 14.35
CA SER A 5 14.71 63.83 13.81
C SER A 5 14.19 63.62 12.38
N THR A 6 13.14 62.86 12.26
CA THR A 6 12.05 63.12 11.29
C THR A 6 10.70 62.67 11.88
N PRO A 7 9.56 63.28 11.50
CA PRO A 7 8.36 63.30 12.30
C PRO A 7 7.59 62.01 12.35
N PHE A 8 6.90 61.80 13.45
CA PHE A 8 6.08 60.68 13.89
C PHE A 8 4.96 60.23 12.94
N GLU A 9 4.66 60.97 11.90
CA GLU A 9 3.56 60.67 10.95
C GLU A 9 3.92 59.65 9.85
N THR A 10 5.20 59.36 9.60
CA THR A 10 5.56 58.42 8.53
C THR A 10 5.62 56.95 9.00
N CYS A 11 5.65 56.70 10.32
CA CYS A 11 5.67 55.34 10.85
C CYS A 11 4.29 54.69 10.89
N ASP A 12 3.24 55.50 11.18
CA ASP A 12 1.86 54.99 11.18
C ASP A 12 1.31 54.71 9.78
N SER A 13 1.75 55.50 8.78
CA SER A 13 1.36 55.25 7.38
C SER A 13 2.04 54.00 6.80
N LEU A 14 3.25 53.67 7.25
CA LEU A 14 3.93 52.39 6.88
C LEU A 14 3.30 51.20 7.58
N LEU A 15 2.91 51.32 8.83
CA LEU A 15 2.19 50.27 9.57
C LEU A 15 0.77 50.05 9.03
N LEU A 16 0.08 51.08 8.65
CA LEU A 16 -1.24 51.02 7.97
C LEU A 16 -1.14 50.43 6.57
N ASN A 17 -0.06 50.68 5.81
CA ASN A 17 0.16 50.06 4.52
C ASN A 17 0.65 48.59 4.61
N MET A 18 1.29 48.20 5.70
CA MET A 18 1.61 46.78 5.93
C MET A 18 0.41 45.96 6.37
N SER A 19 -0.60 46.57 7.01
CA SER A 19 -1.84 45.89 7.37
C SER A 19 -2.82 45.73 6.19
N SER A 20 -2.63 46.47 5.10
CA SER A 20 -3.46 46.34 3.90
C SER A 20 -2.92 45.39 2.82
N LEU A 21 -1.76 44.79 3.02
CA LEU A 21 -1.14 43.86 2.06
C LEU A 21 -1.16 42.40 2.51
N SER A 22 -2.26 41.96 3.09
CA SER A 22 -2.56 40.53 3.21
C SER A 22 -4.08 40.37 3.09
N PRO A 23 -4.62 40.07 1.91
CA PRO A 23 -5.86 39.38 1.87
C PRO A 23 -5.53 38.00 2.47
N ALA A 24 -5.84 37.82 3.75
CA ALA A 24 -5.97 36.48 4.31
C ALA A 24 -6.96 35.74 3.40
N SER A 25 -6.45 34.99 2.43
CA SER A 25 -7.29 34.12 1.63
C SER A 25 -7.94 33.18 2.63
N THR A 26 -9.20 33.44 2.96
CA THR A 26 -10.00 32.58 3.82
C THR A 26 -9.92 31.19 3.24
N SER A 27 -9.17 30.29 3.89
CA SER A 27 -9.08 28.92 3.49
C SER A 27 -10.49 28.33 3.48
N VAL A 28 -10.94 27.85 2.32
CA VAL A 28 -12.25 27.22 2.22
C VAL A 28 -12.15 25.90 2.99
N VAL A 29 -12.81 25.86 4.13
CA VAL A 29 -12.90 24.66 4.98
C VAL A 29 -14.16 23.88 4.58
N LEU A 30 -14.09 22.56 4.63
CA LEU A 30 -15.25 21.68 4.42
C LEU A 30 -16.37 22.02 5.40
N SER A 31 -17.63 21.87 4.97
CA SER A 31 -18.79 22.05 5.84
C SER A 31 -18.73 21.12 7.07
N ALA A 32 -19.24 21.57 8.20
CA ALA A 32 -19.19 20.79 9.45
C ALA A 32 -19.77 19.37 9.31
N PRO A 33 -20.95 19.15 8.66
CA PRO A 33 -21.47 17.79 8.47
C PRO A 33 -20.52 16.89 7.69
N LEU A 34 -19.88 17.43 6.64
CA LEU A 34 -18.96 16.64 5.82
C LEU A 34 -17.68 16.30 6.59
N ARG A 35 -17.13 17.22 7.39
CA ARG A 35 -15.99 16.94 8.27
C ARG A 35 -16.29 15.84 9.29
N ILE A 36 -17.46 15.89 9.90
CA ILE A 36 -17.92 14.87 10.85
C ILE A 36 -18.06 13.52 10.13
N LEU A 37 -18.69 13.50 8.96
CA LEU A 37 -18.82 12.26 8.17
C LEU A 37 -17.46 11.65 7.83
N LEU A 38 -16.52 12.44 7.33
CA LEU A 38 -15.17 11.97 6.98
C LEU A 38 -14.41 11.48 8.21
N ALA A 39 -14.57 12.14 9.37
CA ALA A 39 -13.99 11.71 10.63
C ALA A 39 -14.60 10.39 11.13
N LEU A 40 -15.92 10.20 11.02
CA LEU A 40 -16.58 8.93 11.36
C LEU A 40 -16.09 7.79 10.47
N VAL A 41 -15.95 8.03 9.17
CA VAL A 41 -15.36 7.04 8.27
C VAL A 41 -13.90 6.77 8.62
N MET A 42 -13.11 7.79 9.01
CA MET A 42 -11.74 7.60 9.52
C MET A 42 -11.73 6.72 10.77
N MET A 43 -12.65 6.90 11.71
CA MET A 43 -12.77 6.03 12.89
C MET A 43 -13.08 4.57 12.50
N LEU A 44 -13.95 4.36 11.52
CA LEU A 44 -14.18 3.02 10.97
C LEU A 44 -12.92 2.45 10.33
N MET A 45 -12.16 3.27 9.57
CA MET A 45 -10.88 2.85 8.98
C MET A 45 -9.85 2.47 10.06
N ILE A 46 -9.79 3.20 11.18
CA ILE A 46 -8.95 2.87 12.33
C ILE A 46 -9.33 1.49 12.88
N ALA A 47 -10.62 1.25 13.12
CA ALA A 47 -11.11 -0.02 13.67
C ALA A 47 -10.80 -1.20 12.72
N VAL A 48 -11.11 -1.07 11.43
CA VAL A 48 -10.85 -2.12 10.44
C VAL A 48 -9.35 -2.31 10.21
N GLY A 49 -8.59 -1.21 10.11
CA GLY A 49 -7.14 -1.22 9.94
C GLY A 49 -6.44 -1.89 11.12
N PHE A 50 -6.81 -1.53 12.35
CA PHE A 50 -6.25 -2.14 13.56
C PHE A 50 -6.66 -3.62 13.70
N LEU A 51 -7.96 -3.93 13.74
CA LEU A 51 -8.43 -5.29 13.99
C LEU A 51 -8.03 -6.25 12.86
N GLY A 52 -8.18 -5.83 11.62
CA GLY A 52 -7.83 -6.66 10.46
C GLY A 52 -6.34 -7.00 10.40
N ASN A 53 -5.47 -6.02 10.63
CA ASN A 53 -4.03 -6.24 10.63
C ASN A 53 -3.56 -6.97 11.91
N ALA A 54 -4.19 -6.74 13.06
CA ALA A 54 -3.92 -7.51 14.28
C ALA A 54 -4.20 -8.99 14.10
N ILE A 55 -5.30 -9.35 13.42
CA ILE A 55 -5.60 -10.75 13.08
C ILE A 55 -4.50 -11.34 12.20
N VAL A 56 -3.98 -10.61 11.20
CA VAL A 56 -2.86 -11.08 10.37
C VAL A 56 -1.61 -11.37 11.20
N CYS A 57 -1.23 -10.46 12.10
CA CYS A 57 -0.11 -10.65 13.02
C CYS A 57 -0.30 -11.86 13.93
N LEU A 58 -1.49 -11.99 14.54
CA LEU A 58 -1.83 -13.10 15.43
C LEU A 58 -1.77 -14.47 14.73
N ILE A 59 -2.29 -14.56 13.50
CA ILE A 59 -2.23 -15.80 12.70
C ILE A 59 -0.78 -16.25 12.50
N VAL A 60 0.11 -15.32 12.09
CA VAL A 60 1.53 -15.65 11.85
C VAL A 60 2.26 -15.98 13.15
N TYR A 61 1.91 -15.30 14.24
CA TYR A 61 2.51 -15.55 15.56
C TYR A 61 2.09 -16.88 16.14
N GLN A 62 0.80 -17.21 16.14
CA GLN A 62 0.24 -18.38 16.82
C GLN A 62 0.42 -19.68 16.02
N LYS A 63 0.44 -19.62 14.67
CA LYS A 63 0.54 -20.82 13.83
C LYS A 63 1.95 -20.99 13.26
N PRO A 64 2.81 -21.91 13.81
CA PRO A 64 4.16 -22.14 13.29
C PRO A 64 4.21 -22.47 11.79
N ALA A 65 3.20 -23.18 11.29
CA ALA A 65 3.05 -23.50 9.87
C ALA A 65 2.86 -22.27 8.96
N MET A 66 2.52 -21.11 9.55
CA MET A 66 2.36 -19.83 8.84
C MET A 66 3.61 -18.96 8.90
N ARG A 67 4.72 -19.38 9.51
CA ARG A 67 5.96 -18.60 9.65
C ARG A 67 6.90 -18.74 8.45
N SER A 68 6.35 -18.79 7.23
CA SER A 68 7.15 -18.71 6.01
C SER A 68 7.70 -17.29 5.80
N ALA A 69 8.76 -17.16 4.99
CA ALA A 69 9.39 -15.85 4.71
C ALA A 69 8.38 -14.80 4.24
N ILE A 70 7.50 -15.16 3.31
CA ILE A 70 6.47 -14.25 2.79
C ILE A 70 5.44 -13.84 3.86
N ASN A 71 5.05 -14.76 4.74
CA ASN A 71 4.09 -14.46 5.79
C ASN A 71 4.71 -13.57 6.89
N LEU A 72 6.02 -13.68 7.15
CA LEU A 72 6.74 -12.76 8.02
C LEU A 72 6.73 -11.34 7.45
N LEU A 73 6.96 -11.18 6.14
CA LEU A 73 6.85 -9.89 5.46
C LEU A 73 5.43 -9.32 5.54
N LEU A 74 4.40 -10.15 5.31
CA LEU A 74 3.00 -9.72 5.43
C LEU A 74 2.64 -9.32 6.86
N ALA A 75 3.18 -10.01 7.88
CA ALA A 75 2.98 -9.63 9.28
C ALA A 75 3.68 -8.29 9.62
N THR A 76 4.87 -8.04 9.06
CA THR A 76 5.57 -6.75 9.23
C THR A 76 4.80 -5.61 8.57
N LEU A 77 4.26 -5.83 7.36
CA LEU A 77 3.38 -4.87 6.70
C LEU A 77 2.12 -4.59 7.53
N ALA A 78 1.50 -5.64 8.07
CA ALA A 78 0.35 -5.50 8.96
C ALA A 78 0.69 -4.73 10.24
N PHE A 79 1.88 -4.96 10.82
CA PHE A 79 2.33 -4.23 12.00
C PHE A 79 2.51 -2.72 11.72
N SER A 80 3.12 -2.34 10.59
CA SER A 80 3.24 -0.93 10.21
C SER A 80 1.87 -0.27 9.99
N ASP A 81 0.90 -0.99 9.41
CA ASP A 81 -0.47 -0.51 9.23
C ASP A 81 -1.25 -0.36 10.58
N ILE A 82 -0.98 -1.25 11.56
CA ILE A 82 -1.49 -1.10 12.95
C ILE A 82 -0.95 0.20 13.57
N MET A 83 0.35 0.43 13.45
CA MET A 83 0.97 1.61 14.05
C MET A 83 0.48 2.91 13.40
N LEU A 84 0.28 2.94 12.07
CA LEU A 84 -0.39 4.06 11.39
C LEU A 84 -1.80 4.30 11.94
N SER A 85 -2.57 3.22 12.12
CA SER A 85 -3.95 3.30 12.62
C SER A 85 -4.05 3.82 14.05
N LEU A 86 -3.06 3.55 14.90
CA LEU A 86 -3.07 3.96 16.30
C LEU A 86 -2.34 5.27 16.57
N CYS A 87 -1.20 5.51 15.86
CA CYS A 87 -0.31 6.62 16.18
C CYS A 87 -0.50 7.85 15.27
N CYS A 88 -1.23 7.73 14.16
CA CYS A 88 -1.38 8.84 13.22
C CYS A 88 -2.86 9.17 12.93
N MET A 89 -3.67 8.19 12.55
CA MET A 89 -5.06 8.42 12.15
C MET A 89 -5.94 9.08 13.21
N PRO A 90 -5.87 8.77 14.55
CA PRO A 90 -6.73 9.39 15.55
C PRO A 90 -6.51 10.90 15.64
N PHE A 91 -5.27 11.37 15.58
CA PHE A 91 -4.95 12.80 15.64
C PHE A 91 -5.43 13.53 14.38
N THR A 92 -5.33 12.87 13.23
CA THR A 92 -5.88 13.37 11.96
C THR A 92 -7.40 13.49 12.04
N ALA A 93 -8.10 12.50 12.60
CA ALA A 93 -9.56 12.53 12.76
C ALA A 93 -10.01 13.67 13.69
N VAL A 94 -9.33 13.88 14.83
CA VAL A 94 -9.61 14.99 15.75
C VAL A 94 -9.39 16.34 15.04
N THR A 95 -8.25 16.52 14.38
CA THR A 95 -7.92 17.77 13.66
C THR A 95 -8.88 18.02 12.50
N MET A 96 -9.40 16.99 11.86
CA MET A 96 -10.42 17.12 10.79
C MET A 96 -11.73 17.68 11.33
N ILE A 97 -12.14 17.29 12.55
CA ILE A 97 -13.36 17.82 13.20
C ILE A 97 -13.13 19.25 13.68
N THR A 98 -12.03 19.49 14.41
CA THR A 98 -11.74 20.76 15.09
C THR A 98 -11.18 21.83 14.15
N VAL A 99 -10.65 21.45 12.98
CA VAL A 99 -9.92 22.26 12.00
C VAL A 99 -8.56 22.78 12.53
N ASN A 100 -8.33 22.69 13.82
CA ASN A 100 -7.12 23.18 14.47
C ASN A 100 -6.32 22.02 15.08
N TRP A 101 -5.00 22.14 15.01
CA TRP A 101 -4.08 21.22 15.68
C TRP A 101 -3.89 21.60 17.14
N HIS A 102 -4.33 20.73 18.05
CA HIS A 102 -4.31 20.99 19.50
C HIS A 102 -3.13 20.35 20.24
N PHE A 103 -2.28 19.61 19.54
CA PHE A 103 -1.26 18.74 20.17
C PHE A 103 0.14 19.37 20.23
N GLY A 104 0.28 20.65 19.87
CA GLY A 104 1.54 21.40 19.91
C GLY A 104 2.50 21.10 18.74
N ALA A 105 3.49 21.97 18.57
CA ALA A 105 4.42 21.92 17.44
C ALA A 105 5.39 20.74 17.52
N TYR A 106 5.84 20.38 18.72
CA TYR A 106 6.76 19.24 18.89
C TYR A 106 6.08 17.92 18.50
N PHE A 107 4.86 17.70 19.00
CA PHE A 107 4.10 16.50 18.63
C PHE A 107 3.73 16.46 17.15
N CYS A 108 3.57 17.62 16.51
CA CYS A 108 3.38 17.73 15.06
C CYS A 108 4.56 17.12 14.29
N ARG A 109 5.79 17.52 14.61
CA ARG A 109 7.01 16.96 14.00
C ARG A 109 7.16 15.46 14.27
N PHE A 110 6.89 15.05 15.50
CA PHE A 110 6.92 13.64 15.90
C PHE A 110 5.89 12.80 15.13
N SER A 111 4.65 13.30 15.02
CA SER A 111 3.59 12.64 14.24
C SER A 111 3.93 12.54 12.75
N ALA A 112 4.52 13.59 12.17
CA ALA A 112 5.01 13.58 10.78
C ALA A 112 6.12 12.56 10.57
N MET A 113 7.08 12.49 11.50
CA MET A 113 8.16 11.47 11.49
C MET A 113 7.57 10.07 11.56
N LEU A 114 6.65 9.79 12.49
CA LEU A 114 6.00 8.48 12.61
C LEU A 114 5.22 8.10 11.35
N TYR A 115 4.50 9.06 10.77
CA TYR A 115 3.75 8.84 9.53
C TYR A 115 4.70 8.38 8.41
N TRP A 116 5.77 9.11 8.13
CA TRP A 116 6.72 8.74 7.10
C TRP A 116 7.46 7.44 7.41
N PHE A 117 7.79 7.20 8.68
CA PHE A 117 8.45 5.98 9.14
C PHE A 117 7.65 4.71 8.81
N PHE A 118 6.38 4.66 9.23
CA PHE A 118 5.56 3.48 8.98
C PHE A 118 5.14 3.35 7.51
N VAL A 119 5.02 4.46 6.81
CA VAL A 119 4.75 4.44 5.37
C VAL A 119 5.93 3.88 4.59
N LEU A 120 7.15 4.36 4.85
CA LEU A 120 8.39 3.87 4.22
C LEU A 120 8.57 2.38 4.47
N GLU A 121 8.35 1.93 5.71
CA GLU A 121 8.43 0.51 6.04
C GLU A 121 7.40 -0.32 5.25
N GLY A 122 6.15 0.10 5.23
CA GLY A 122 5.11 -0.60 4.47
C GLY A 122 5.44 -0.70 2.98
N VAL A 123 6.00 0.35 2.39
CA VAL A 123 6.42 0.38 0.99
C VAL A 123 7.64 -0.51 0.74
N ALA A 124 8.63 -0.47 1.63
CA ALA A 124 9.82 -1.33 1.57
C ALA A 124 9.44 -2.82 1.61
N ILE A 125 8.50 -3.20 2.47
CA ILE A 125 8.01 -4.58 2.52
C ILE A 125 7.29 -4.99 1.22
N LEU A 126 6.44 -4.13 0.66
CA LEU A 126 5.79 -4.39 -0.64
C LEU A 126 6.82 -4.56 -1.77
N LEU A 127 7.88 -3.76 -1.75
CA LEU A 127 8.98 -3.86 -2.71
C LEU A 127 9.70 -5.21 -2.59
N ILE A 128 10.07 -5.61 -1.36
CA ILE A 128 10.72 -6.91 -1.09
C ILE A 128 9.85 -8.07 -1.58
N ILE A 129 8.54 -8.04 -1.30
CA ILE A 129 7.58 -9.04 -1.77
C ILE A 129 7.54 -9.10 -3.30
N SER A 130 7.54 -7.95 -3.97
CA SER A 130 7.47 -7.87 -5.43
C SER A 130 8.72 -8.42 -6.10
N VAL A 131 9.90 -8.09 -5.56
CA VAL A 131 11.20 -8.61 -6.04
C VAL A 131 11.29 -10.11 -5.80
N ASP A 132 10.87 -10.60 -4.63
CA ASP A 132 10.84 -12.03 -4.34
C ASP A 132 9.98 -12.81 -5.34
N ARG A 133 8.80 -12.30 -5.67
CA ARG A 133 7.95 -12.94 -6.69
C ARG A 133 8.57 -12.92 -8.07
N PHE A 134 9.23 -11.84 -8.45
CA PHE A 134 9.97 -11.76 -9.70
C PHE A 134 11.09 -12.82 -9.76
N LEU A 135 11.88 -12.96 -8.69
CA LEU A 135 12.96 -13.97 -8.61
C LEU A 135 12.41 -15.39 -8.76
N ILE A 136 11.30 -15.71 -8.09
CA ILE A 136 10.70 -17.05 -8.13
C ILE A 136 10.08 -17.35 -9.51
N ILE A 137 9.31 -16.42 -10.07
CA ILE A 137 8.49 -16.69 -11.27
C ILE A 137 9.30 -16.54 -12.56
N VAL A 138 10.12 -15.47 -12.64
CA VAL A 138 10.90 -15.15 -13.86
C VAL A 138 12.24 -15.85 -13.87
N GLN A 139 12.99 -15.74 -12.77
CA GLN A 139 14.33 -16.33 -12.67
C GLN A 139 14.35 -17.75 -12.13
N ARG A 140 13.21 -18.28 -11.65
CA ARG A 140 13.07 -19.62 -11.04
C ARG A 140 14.00 -19.84 -9.85
N GLN A 141 14.32 -18.78 -9.11
CA GLN A 141 15.21 -18.80 -7.96
C GLN A 141 14.43 -18.49 -6.69
N ASP A 142 14.29 -19.47 -5.80
CA ASP A 142 13.75 -19.28 -4.46
C ASP A 142 14.91 -18.98 -3.48
N LYS A 143 15.19 -17.67 -3.33
CA LYS A 143 16.31 -17.18 -2.49
C LYS A 143 15.86 -16.76 -1.10
N LEU A 144 14.56 -16.52 -0.89
CA LEU A 144 14.05 -15.93 0.34
C LEU A 144 13.71 -17.02 1.37
N ASN A 145 14.59 -17.23 2.34
CA ASN A 145 14.32 -18.04 3.51
C ASN A 145 13.92 -17.17 4.73
N PRO A 146 13.35 -17.73 5.80
CA PRO A 146 12.92 -16.96 6.98
C PRO A 146 14.06 -16.17 7.66
N ARG A 147 15.30 -16.66 7.63
CA ARG A 147 16.46 -15.90 8.19
C ARG A 147 16.76 -14.66 7.37
N ARG A 148 16.83 -14.79 6.05
CA ARG A 148 17.03 -13.64 5.14
C ARG A 148 15.88 -12.65 5.23
N ALA A 149 14.63 -13.14 5.31
CA ALA A 149 13.48 -12.26 5.50
C ALA A 149 13.60 -11.41 6.77
N LYS A 150 14.01 -12.01 7.91
CA LYS A 150 14.22 -11.26 9.16
C LYS A 150 15.33 -10.19 9.03
N VAL A 151 16.44 -10.51 8.35
CA VAL A 151 17.51 -9.54 8.10
C VAL A 151 17.01 -8.39 7.22
N MET A 152 16.29 -8.69 6.13
CA MET A 152 15.73 -7.66 5.24
C MET A 152 14.72 -6.77 5.97
N ILE A 153 13.89 -7.35 6.84
CA ILE A 153 12.96 -6.61 7.70
C ILE A 153 13.74 -5.68 8.64
N ALA A 154 14.78 -6.16 9.32
CA ALA A 154 15.58 -5.33 10.21
C ALA A 154 16.27 -4.18 9.47
N VAL A 155 16.79 -4.43 8.26
CA VAL A 155 17.41 -3.41 7.41
C VAL A 155 16.36 -2.39 6.94
N SER A 156 15.16 -2.85 6.53
CA SER A 156 14.09 -1.93 6.08
C SER A 156 13.64 -1.01 7.23
N TRP A 157 13.47 -1.52 8.44
CA TRP A 157 13.15 -0.70 9.63
C TRP A 157 14.22 0.35 9.90
N ALA A 158 15.52 -0.04 9.87
CA ALA A 158 16.62 0.88 10.08
C ALA A 158 16.66 1.99 9.02
N LEU A 159 16.52 1.64 7.74
CA LEU A 159 16.48 2.60 6.62
C LEU A 159 15.27 3.53 6.71
N SER A 160 14.08 2.99 6.99
CA SER A 160 12.85 3.78 7.15
C SER A 160 12.99 4.78 8.30
N PHE A 161 13.63 4.39 9.41
CA PHE A 161 13.93 5.29 10.52
C PHE A 161 14.91 6.39 10.10
N CYS A 162 16.04 6.04 9.50
CA CYS A 162 17.04 7.02 9.07
C CYS A 162 16.47 8.06 8.08
N ILE A 163 15.59 7.63 7.16
CA ILE A 163 15.00 8.52 6.16
C ILE A 163 13.94 9.43 6.80
N SER A 164 13.15 8.95 7.78
CA SER A 164 12.07 9.71 8.40
C SER A 164 12.54 10.62 9.54
N PHE A 165 13.66 10.29 10.21
CA PHE A 165 14.17 10.98 11.39
C PHE A 165 14.44 12.49 11.21
N PRO A 166 14.94 12.98 10.06
CA PRO A 166 15.14 14.41 9.83
C PRO A 166 13.88 15.26 10.02
N SER A 167 12.69 14.70 9.77
CA SER A 167 11.41 15.38 10.04
C SER A 167 11.24 15.75 11.51
N LEU A 168 11.72 14.92 12.44
CA LEU A 168 11.68 15.19 13.88
C LEU A 168 12.65 16.31 14.28
N MET A 169 13.82 16.35 13.65
CA MET A 169 14.87 17.35 13.93
C MET A 169 14.53 18.73 13.35
N GLY A 170 13.44 18.85 12.61
CA GLY A 170 13.02 20.10 12.00
C GLY A 170 13.81 20.46 10.73
N TRP A 171 14.44 19.49 10.09
CA TRP A 171 15.12 19.67 8.78
C TRP A 171 14.16 19.85 7.62
N THR A 172 12.87 19.70 7.87
CA THR A 172 11.83 20.04 6.94
C THR A 172 10.89 21.03 7.56
N PHE A 173 10.38 21.91 6.76
CA PHE A 173 9.32 22.79 7.18
C PHE A 173 8.03 21.99 7.35
N VAL A 174 7.87 21.40 8.54
CA VAL A 174 6.61 20.82 9.00
C VAL A 174 5.89 21.89 9.80
N GLU A 175 4.97 22.58 9.14
CA GLU A 175 4.16 23.59 9.79
C GLU A 175 3.08 22.94 10.66
N VAL A 176 2.83 23.54 11.82
CA VAL A 176 1.64 23.21 12.62
C VAL A 176 0.42 23.49 11.75
N PRO A 177 -0.46 22.50 11.53
CA PRO A 177 -1.46 22.64 10.51
C PRO A 177 -2.57 23.62 10.91
N THR A 178 -2.55 24.78 10.31
CA THR A 178 -3.70 25.67 10.19
C THR A 178 -4.47 25.42 8.88
N ARG A 179 -3.88 24.66 7.96
CA ARG A 179 -4.35 24.46 6.59
C ARG A 179 -4.49 23.01 6.16
N ALA A 180 -4.20 22.05 7.04
CA ALA A 180 -4.30 20.61 6.76
C ALA A 180 -4.75 19.85 8.01
N PRO A 181 -5.44 18.69 7.89
CA PRO A 181 -5.88 17.90 9.04
C PRO A 181 -4.75 17.12 9.73
N GLN A 182 -3.51 17.25 9.23
CA GLN A 182 -2.31 16.60 9.75
C GLN A 182 -1.10 17.47 9.44
N CYS A 183 0.01 17.23 10.15
CA CYS A 183 1.28 17.83 9.83
C CYS A 183 1.80 17.31 8.49
N VAL A 184 1.90 18.18 7.50
CA VAL A 184 2.33 17.88 6.14
C VAL A 184 3.58 18.70 5.79
N LEU A 185 4.28 18.29 4.73
CA LEU A 185 5.37 19.08 4.18
C LEU A 185 4.82 20.41 3.64
N GLY A 186 5.33 21.51 4.20
CA GLY A 186 4.94 22.85 3.83
C GLY A 186 5.77 23.46 2.69
N TYR A 187 5.32 24.58 2.18
CA TYR A 187 6.11 25.38 1.23
C TYR A 187 7.38 25.91 1.89
N THR A 188 8.49 25.76 1.21
CA THR A 188 9.78 26.25 1.68
C THR A 188 10.61 26.78 0.51
N GLU A 189 11.44 27.80 0.77
CA GLU A 189 12.41 28.32 -0.19
C GLU A 189 13.81 27.73 0.03
N PHE A 190 14.02 27.07 1.18
CA PHE A 190 15.30 26.47 1.52
C PHE A 190 15.60 25.24 0.66
N PRO A 191 16.74 25.22 -0.06
CA PRO A 191 17.10 24.09 -0.93
C PRO A 191 17.21 22.76 -0.21
N ALA A 192 17.71 22.75 1.04
CA ALA A 192 17.84 21.54 1.84
C ALA A 192 16.50 20.89 2.16
N ASP A 193 15.50 21.69 2.54
CA ASP A 193 14.16 21.19 2.83
C ASP A 193 13.48 20.64 1.56
N ARG A 194 13.65 21.33 0.43
CA ARG A 194 13.15 20.84 -0.87
C ARG A 194 13.81 19.54 -1.27
N ALA A 195 15.13 19.44 -1.11
CA ALA A 195 15.87 18.20 -1.41
C ALA A 195 15.39 17.04 -0.56
N TYR A 196 15.18 17.25 0.74
CA TYR A 196 14.66 16.22 1.63
C TYR A 196 13.23 15.79 1.24
N ALA A 197 12.35 16.72 0.93
CA ALA A 197 11.00 16.41 0.47
C ALA A 197 11.02 15.56 -0.82
N VAL A 198 11.92 15.88 -1.76
CA VAL A 198 12.12 15.09 -2.97
C VAL A 198 12.63 13.68 -2.62
N ILE A 199 13.60 13.56 -1.72
CA ILE A 199 14.10 12.26 -1.26
C ILE A 199 12.96 11.41 -0.68
N LEU A 200 12.13 11.95 0.22
CA LEU A 200 10.97 11.25 0.76
C LEU A 200 10.04 10.76 -0.33
N VAL A 201 9.64 11.63 -1.25
CA VAL A 201 8.73 11.31 -2.34
C VAL A 201 9.32 10.26 -3.29
N VAL A 202 10.60 10.39 -3.64
CA VAL A 202 11.32 9.45 -4.50
C VAL A 202 11.40 8.07 -3.86
N MET A 203 11.76 8.01 -2.56
CA MET A 203 11.91 6.76 -1.82
C MET A 203 10.57 6.09 -1.50
N VAL A 204 9.49 6.86 -1.29
CA VAL A 204 8.16 6.31 -0.99
C VAL A 204 7.42 5.88 -2.24
N PHE A 205 7.59 6.58 -3.36
CA PHE A 205 6.77 6.34 -4.54
C PHE A 205 7.58 5.99 -5.78
N PHE A 206 8.45 6.85 -6.28
CA PHE A 206 9.04 6.66 -7.62
C PHE A 206 9.94 5.45 -7.72
N VAL A 207 10.85 5.23 -6.78
CA VAL A 207 11.74 4.06 -6.78
C VAL A 207 10.96 2.76 -6.61
N PRO A 208 10.14 2.58 -5.56
CA PRO A 208 9.40 1.33 -5.38
C PRO A 208 8.38 1.10 -6.49
N PHE A 209 7.68 2.13 -6.96
CA PHE A 209 6.74 2.03 -8.07
C PHE A 209 7.41 1.50 -9.35
N SER A 210 8.56 2.08 -9.72
CA SER A 210 9.28 1.68 -10.93
C SER A 210 9.76 0.23 -10.86
N ILE A 211 10.33 -0.19 -9.72
CA ILE A 211 10.83 -1.56 -9.54
C ILE A 211 9.66 -2.55 -9.50
N MET A 212 8.59 -2.23 -8.79
CA MET A 212 7.39 -3.06 -8.74
C MET A 212 6.75 -3.19 -10.12
N LEU A 213 6.56 -2.09 -10.85
CA LEU A 213 6.01 -2.09 -12.21
C LEU A 213 6.85 -2.96 -13.15
N TYR A 214 8.17 -2.79 -13.17
CA TYR A 214 9.08 -3.62 -13.94
C TYR A 214 8.92 -5.10 -13.60
N SER A 215 8.94 -5.44 -12.31
CA SER A 215 8.76 -6.81 -11.82
C SER A 215 7.46 -7.43 -12.33
N TYR A 216 6.35 -6.68 -12.25
CA TYR A 216 5.02 -7.16 -12.69
C TYR A 216 4.93 -7.32 -14.20
N LEU A 217 5.49 -6.41 -14.98
CA LEU A 217 5.52 -6.54 -16.44
C LEU A 217 6.31 -7.79 -16.87
N CYS A 218 7.47 -8.05 -16.23
CA CYS A 218 8.26 -9.26 -16.49
C CYS A 218 7.53 -10.55 -16.10
N ILE A 219 6.87 -10.56 -14.93
CA ILE A 219 6.06 -11.70 -14.47
C ILE A 219 4.91 -11.95 -15.45
N LEU A 220 4.17 -10.91 -15.84
CA LEU A 220 3.04 -11.01 -16.77
C LEU A 220 3.48 -11.59 -18.12
N ASN A 221 4.60 -11.10 -18.65
CA ASN A 221 5.17 -11.59 -19.91
C ASN A 221 5.57 -13.07 -19.78
N THR A 222 6.21 -13.46 -18.68
CA THR A 222 6.61 -14.86 -18.44
C THR A 222 5.40 -15.78 -18.31
N VAL A 223 4.35 -15.35 -17.59
CA VAL A 223 3.10 -16.13 -17.45
C VAL A 223 2.41 -16.28 -18.80
N ARG A 224 2.32 -15.21 -19.61
CA ARG A 224 1.75 -15.26 -20.97
C ARG A 224 2.52 -16.22 -21.87
N ARG A 225 3.86 -16.11 -21.91
CA ARG A 225 4.72 -17.02 -22.72
C ARG A 225 4.55 -18.48 -22.31
N ASN A 226 4.49 -18.75 -21.01
CA ASN A 226 4.29 -20.13 -20.53
C ASN A 226 2.89 -20.66 -20.87
N ALA A 227 1.85 -19.82 -20.82
CA ALA A 227 0.50 -20.20 -21.22
C ALA A 227 0.42 -20.57 -22.71
N ILE A 228 1.05 -19.79 -23.59
CA ILE A 228 1.12 -20.05 -25.03
C ILE A 228 1.89 -21.36 -25.30
N ARG A 229 3.03 -21.58 -24.63
CA ARG A 229 3.81 -22.83 -24.79
C ARG A 229 3.00 -24.07 -24.41
N VAL A 230 2.26 -24.01 -23.32
CA VAL A 230 1.40 -25.12 -22.88
C VAL A 230 0.28 -25.36 -23.90
N HIS A 231 -0.33 -24.30 -24.42
CA HIS A 231 -1.37 -24.41 -25.46
C HIS A 231 -0.84 -25.07 -26.74
N ASN A 232 0.27 -24.58 -27.27
CA ASN A 232 0.88 -25.12 -28.50
C ASN A 232 1.38 -26.56 -28.33
N HIS A 233 1.91 -26.93 -27.16
CA HIS A 233 2.34 -28.31 -26.88
C HIS A 233 1.14 -29.26 -26.81
N THR A 234 0.02 -28.83 -26.24
CA THR A 234 -1.20 -29.61 -26.19
C THR A 234 -1.77 -29.83 -27.59
N GLU A 235 -1.75 -28.80 -28.43
CA GLU A 235 -2.20 -28.85 -29.81
C GLU A 235 -1.33 -29.78 -30.67
N SER A 236 -0.03 -29.74 -30.50
CA SER A 236 0.93 -30.64 -31.19
C SER A 236 0.74 -32.11 -30.81
N LEU A 237 0.43 -32.38 -29.51
CA LEU A 237 0.12 -33.74 -29.02
C LEU A 237 -1.18 -34.28 -29.64
N CYS A 238 -2.20 -33.41 -29.75
CA CYS A 238 -3.48 -33.79 -30.37
C CYS A 238 -3.34 -34.07 -31.87
N LEU A 239 -2.54 -33.28 -32.60
CA LEU A 239 -2.27 -33.48 -34.03
C LEU A 239 -1.42 -34.75 -34.29
N GLY A 240 -0.43 -35.01 -33.44
CA GLY A 240 0.43 -36.20 -33.56
C GLY A 240 -0.26 -37.53 -33.29
N GLN A 241 -1.32 -37.55 -32.45
CA GLN A 241 -2.15 -38.71 -32.19
C GLN A 241 -3.26 -38.92 -33.22
N GLY A 242 -3.76 -37.85 -33.83
CA GLY A 242 -4.78 -37.91 -34.89
C GLY A 242 -4.29 -38.55 -36.20
N SER A 243 -2.96 -38.53 -36.49
CA SER A 243 -2.38 -39.17 -37.68
C SER A 243 -2.15 -40.67 -37.52
N LYS A 244 -2.23 -41.25 -36.32
CA LYS A 244 -2.01 -42.67 -36.06
C LYS A 244 -3.26 -43.48 -35.79
N LEU A 245 -4.40 -42.85 -35.58
CA LEU A 245 -5.72 -43.51 -35.39
C LEU A 245 -6.72 -42.89 -36.35
N GLY A 246 -6.99 -43.57 -37.42
CA GLY A 246 -8.12 -43.22 -38.30
C GLY A 246 -9.45 -43.20 -37.55
N LEU A 247 -10.17 -42.12 -37.76
CA LEU A 247 -11.61 -41.99 -37.57
C LEU A 247 -12.22 -42.64 -36.32
N MET A 248 -12.16 -41.95 -35.18
CA MET A 248 -13.24 -42.02 -34.19
C MET A 248 -13.09 -40.92 -33.13
N GLY A 249 -14.07 -40.04 -33.10
CA GLY A 249 -14.44 -39.25 -31.93
C GLY A 249 -13.68 -37.95 -31.74
N LEU A 250 -14.27 -36.86 -32.19
CA LEU A 250 -14.00 -35.48 -31.74
C LEU A 250 -14.19 -35.38 -30.19
N GLN A 251 -13.25 -35.86 -29.44
CA GLN A 251 -13.18 -35.48 -28.02
C GLN A 251 -12.40 -34.18 -27.94
N ARG A 252 -13.09 -33.10 -27.58
CA ARG A 252 -12.49 -31.80 -27.24
C ARG A 252 -11.33 -32.04 -26.27
N PRO A 253 -10.10 -31.53 -26.56
CA PRO A 253 -9.01 -31.64 -25.63
C PRO A 253 -9.39 -30.94 -24.33
N TYR A 254 -9.45 -31.70 -23.23
CA TYR A 254 -9.61 -31.13 -21.90
C TYR A 254 -8.38 -30.21 -21.67
N PRO A 255 -8.60 -28.93 -21.33
CA PRO A 255 -7.49 -28.06 -21.03
C PRO A 255 -6.70 -28.68 -19.87
N LEU A 256 -5.44 -29.01 -20.14
CA LEU A 256 -4.47 -29.46 -19.14
C LEU A 256 -4.32 -28.33 -18.12
N ASN A 257 -5.12 -28.37 -17.08
CA ASN A 257 -5.17 -27.36 -16.03
C ASN A 257 -4.01 -27.62 -15.07
N ILE A 258 -2.80 -27.64 -15.65
CA ILE A 258 -1.54 -27.77 -14.90
C ILE A 258 -1.49 -26.59 -13.95
N ASP A 259 -1.17 -26.82 -12.75
CA ASP A 259 -0.85 -26.06 -11.52
C ASP A 259 -0.46 -24.57 -11.64
N MET A 260 -0.70 -23.95 -12.81
CA MET A 260 -0.64 -22.53 -13.10
C MET A 260 -1.63 -21.72 -12.24
N SER A 261 -2.70 -22.35 -11.75
CA SER A 261 -3.73 -21.67 -10.97
C SER A 261 -3.20 -21.13 -9.62
N PHE A 262 -2.24 -21.82 -8.98
CA PHE A 262 -1.68 -21.37 -7.71
C PHE A 262 -0.69 -20.21 -7.89
N LYS A 263 0.24 -20.34 -8.86
CA LYS A 263 1.22 -19.28 -9.19
C LYS A 263 0.52 -18.02 -9.71
N THR A 264 -0.52 -18.19 -10.54
CA THR A 264 -1.32 -17.08 -11.08
C THR A 264 -2.15 -16.39 -10.00
N ARG A 265 -2.67 -17.13 -8.99
CA ARG A 265 -3.40 -16.51 -7.87
C ARG A 265 -2.49 -15.71 -6.96
N ALA A 266 -1.32 -16.22 -6.63
CA ALA A 266 -0.32 -15.50 -5.84
C ALA A 266 0.11 -14.22 -6.54
N PHE A 267 0.42 -14.29 -7.83
CA PHE A 267 0.72 -13.13 -8.68
C PHE A 267 -0.41 -12.09 -8.68
N SER A 268 -1.64 -12.53 -8.95
CA SER A 268 -2.81 -11.66 -8.98
C SER A 268 -3.06 -10.95 -7.63
N THR A 269 -2.78 -11.59 -6.50
CA THR A 269 -2.91 -10.97 -5.17
C THR A 269 -1.95 -9.80 -5.00
N ILE A 270 -0.68 -9.99 -5.36
CA ILE A 270 0.35 -8.97 -5.21
C ILE A 270 0.15 -7.82 -6.22
N LEU A 271 -0.33 -8.14 -7.42
CA LEU A 271 -0.72 -7.12 -8.39
C LEU A 271 -1.85 -6.22 -7.86
N ILE A 272 -2.85 -6.78 -7.18
CA ILE A 272 -3.92 -6.00 -6.55
C ILE A 272 -3.37 -5.10 -5.45
N LEU A 273 -2.43 -5.59 -4.63
CA LEU A 273 -1.77 -4.77 -3.61
C LEU A 273 -0.98 -3.61 -4.23
N PHE A 274 -0.28 -3.86 -5.35
CA PHE A 274 0.44 -2.82 -6.09
C PHE A 274 -0.50 -1.77 -6.69
N ILE A 275 -1.59 -2.19 -7.31
CA ILE A 275 -2.60 -1.26 -7.86
C ILE A 275 -3.22 -0.43 -6.73
N GLY A 276 -3.58 -1.06 -5.61
CA GLY A 276 -4.12 -0.37 -4.44
C GLY A 276 -3.13 0.65 -3.86
N PHE A 277 -1.86 0.27 -3.74
CA PHE A 277 -0.79 1.18 -3.33
C PHE A 277 -0.69 2.37 -4.29
N SER A 278 -0.61 2.12 -5.58
CA SER A 278 -0.45 3.17 -6.59
C SER A 278 -1.63 4.15 -6.59
N PHE A 279 -2.86 3.63 -6.51
CA PHE A 279 -4.08 4.42 -6.45
C PHE A 279 -4.13 5.32 -5.21
N CYS A 280 -3.75 4.80 -4.05
CA CYS A 280 -3.78 5.56 -2.80
C CYS A 280 -2.64 6.59 -2.69
N TRP A 281 -1.46 6.29 -3.25
CA TRP A 281 -0.26 7.08 -3.03
C TRP A 281 0.09 8.07 -4.14
N LEU A 282 -0.33 7.84 -5.38
CA LEU A 282 -0.07 8.78 -6.48
C LEU A 282 -0.63 10.18 -6.21
N PRO A 283 -1.89 10.34 -5.75
CA PRO A 283 -2.41 11.68 -5.40
C PRO A 283 -1.63 12.35 -4.26
N HIS A 284 -1.22 11.56 -3.24
CA HIS A 284 -0.41 12.08 -2.13
C HIS A 284 0.97 12.55 -2.59
N THR A 285 1.60 11.83 -3.51
CA THR A 285 2.89 12.18 -4.11
C THR A 285 2.81 13.51 -4.85
N ILE A 286 1.81 13.68 -5.71
CA ILE A 286 1.57 14.91 -6.46
C ILE A 286 1.29 16.06 -5.49
N PHE A 287 0.42 15.86 -4.50
CA PHE A 287 0.11 16.84 -3.47
C PHE A 287 1.38 17.28 -2.72
N SER A 288 2.21 16.35 -2.27
CA SER A 288 3.45 16.64 -1.51
C SER A 288 4.43 17.48 -2.32
N LEU A 289 4.61 17.17 -3.61
CA LEU A 289 5.46 17.95 -4.49
C LEU A 289 4.89 19.36 -4.71
N LEU A 290 3.59 19.48 -5.00
CA LEU A 290 2.94 20.77 -5.19
C LEU A 290 2.99 21.63 -3.92
N SER A 291 2.82 21.03 -2.73
CA SER A 291 2.89 21.77 -1.46
C SER A 291 4.28 22.35 -1.21
N VAL A 292 5.34 21.64 -1.57
CA VAL A 292 6.72 22.10 -1.32
C VAL A 292 7.19 23.11 -2.36
N PHE A 293 6.82 22.93 -3.63
CA PHE A 293 7.38 23.73 -4.73
C PHE A 293 6.48 24.87 -5.20
N SER A 294 5.18 24.81 -4.95
CA SER A 294 4.23 25.82 -5.44
C SER A 294 3.65 26.66 -4.30
N ARG A 295 4.18 27.88 -4.14
CA ARG A 295 3.64 28.87 -3.19
C ARG A 295 2.14 29.13 -3.43
N LYS A 296 1.74 29.28 -4.70
CA LYS A 296 0.34 29.50 -5.07
C LYS A 296 -0.58 28.35 -4.65
N PHE A 297 -0.12 27.12 -4.78
CA PHE A 297 -0.87 25.94 -4.36
C PHE A 297 -0.98 25.87 -2.84
N TYR A 298 0.14 26.00 -2.12
CA TYR A 298 0.20 25.89 -0.66
C TYR A 298 -0.65 26.94 0.04
N TYR A 299 -0.61 28.21 -0.42
CA TYR A 299 -1.41 29.28 0.12
C TYR A 299 -2.81 29.41 -0.53
N GLY A 300 -3.13 28.54 -1.48
CA GLY A 300 -4.41 28.51 -2.16
C GLY A 300 -5.59 28.17 -1.25
N SER A 301 -6.78 28.65 -1.57
CA SER A 301 -8.00 28.44 -0.79
C SER A 301 -8.43 26.97 -0.71
N SER A 302 -8.12 26.15 -1.72
CA SER A 302 -8.48 24.73 -1.81
C SER A 302 -7.49 23.78 -1.13
N PHE A 303 -6.38 24.28 -0.55
CA PHE A 303 -5.33 23.44 0.02
C PHE A 303 -5.85 22.52 1.13
N TYR A 304 -6.66 23.05 2.06
CA TYR A 304 -7.25 22.26 3.14
C TYR A 304 -8.12 21.11 2.61
N ILE A 305 -8.97 21.38 1.64
CA ILE A 305 -9.86 20.38 1.04
C ILE A 305 -9.03 19.29 0.35
N THR A 306 -8.07 19.69 -0.48
CA THR A 306 -7.20 18.76 -1.19
C THR A 306 -6.38 17.91 -0.23
N SER A 307 -5.76 18.51 0.79
CA SER A 307 -4.99 17.79 1.80
C SER A 307 -5.85 16.76 2.56
N THR A 308 -7.09 17.11 2.90
CA THR A 308 -8.01 16.23 3.58
C THR A 308 -8.31 14.96 2.78
N TYR A 309 -8.69 15.09 1.50
CA TYR A 309 -9.01 13.94 0.67
C TYR A 309 -7.78 13.09 0.35
N VAL A 310 -6.65 13.71 0.10
CA VAL A 310 -5.40 13.02 -0.24
C VAL A 310 -4.87 12.21 0.96
N LEU A 311 -4.90 12.79 2.15
CA LEU A 311 -4.52 12.08 3.38
C LEU A 311 -5.49 10.94 3.70
N TRP A 312 -6.79 11.19 3.57
CA TRP A 312 -7.81 10.17 3.76
C TRP A 312 -7.60 8.98 2.81
N LEU A 313 -7.30 9.25 1.54
CA LEU A 313 -7.01 8.21 0.55
C LEU A 313 -5.72 7.45 0.86
N SER A 314 -4.67 8.14 1.35
CA SER A 314 -3.39 7.48 1.70
C SER A 314 -3.55 6.48 2.86
N TYR A 315 -4.40 6.80 3.84
CA TYR A 315 -4.72 5.91 4.95
C TYR A 315 -5.58 4.71 4.55
N LEU A 316 -6.41 4.83 3.53
CA LEU A 316 -7.27 3.76 3.03
C LEU A 316 -6.47 2.51 2.63
N LYS A 317 -5.21 2.67 2.20
CA LYS A 317 -4.27 1.56 1.91
C LYS A 317 -4.14 0.58 3.08
N SER A 318 -4.09 1.07 4.32
CA SER A 318 -3.94 0.22 5.51
C SER A 318 -5.17 -0.67 5.78
N VAL A 319 -6.34 -0.26 5.29
CA VAL A 319 -7.59 -1.02 5.37
C VAL A 319 -7.65 -2.11 4.30
N PHE A 320 -7.11 -1.85 3.11
CA PHE A 320 -7.18 -2.80 1.99
C PHE A 320 -6.36 -4.06 2.24
N ASN A 321 -5.20 -3.96 2.89
CA ASN A 321 -4.28 -5.08 3.08
C ASN A 321 -4.93 -6.31 3.73
N PRO A 322 -5.54 -6.25 4.93
CA PRO A 322 -6.16 -7.41 5.56
C PRO A 322 -7.37 -7.94 4.77
N VAL A 323 -8.14 -7.06 4.13
CA VAL A 323 -9.29 -7.46 3.30
C VAL A 323 -8.80 -8.28 2.11
N ILE A 324 -7.75 -7.84 1.42
CA ILE A 324 -7.18 -8.57 0.28
C ILE A 324 -6.63 -9.92 0.72
N TYR A 325 -5.95 -10.01 1.88
CA TYR A 325 -5.41 -11.28 2.37
C TYR A 325 -6.51 -12.28 2.69
N CYS A 326 -7.56 -11.86 3.41
CA CYS A 326 -8.70 -12.73 3.74
C CYS A 326 -9.48 -13.14 2.48
N TRP A 327 -9.56 -12.28 1.48
CA TRP A 327 -10.25 -12.60 0.23
C TRP A 327 -9.44 -13.53 -0.67
N ARG A 328 -8.15 -13.28 -0.83
CA ARG A 328 -7.32 -13.94 -1.87
C ARG A 328 -6.54 -15.14 -1.35
N ILE A 329 -6.10 -15.14 -0.09
CA ILE A 329 -5.23 -16.17 0.48
C ILE A 329 -6.05 -17.14 1.33
N LYS A 330 -6.26 -18.37 0.81
CA LYS A 330 -7.10 -19.41 1.44
C LYS A 330 -6.71 -19.67 2.91
N LYS A 331 -5.41 -19.80 3.18
CA LYS A 331 -4.89 -20.07 4.55
C LYS A 331 -5.22 -18.92 5.53
N PHE A 332 -5.11 -17.65 5.09
CA PHE A 332 -5.51 -16.51 5.92
C PHE A 332 -7.02 -16.48 6.12
N ARG A 333 -7.81 -16.73 5.08
CA ARG A 333 -9.26 -16.77 5.18
C ARG A 333 -9.75 -17.84 6.16
N GLU A 334 -9.21 -19.06 6.08
CA GLU A 334 -9.56 -20.15 7.00
C GLU A 334 -9.19 -19.78 8.44
N ALA A 335 -8.01 -19.19 8.65
CA ALA A 335 -7.59 -18.72 9.94
C ALA A 335 -8.45 -17.54 10.46
N CYS A 336 -8.83 -16.57 9.62
CA CYS A 336 -9.74 -15.49 10.01
C CYS A 336 -11.10 -16.03 10.49
N ILE A 337 -11.64 -17.06 9.79
CA ILE A 337 -12.92 -17.68 10.18
C ILE A 337 -12.81 -18.38 11.55
N GLU A 338 -11.67 -18.95 11.89
CA GLU A 338 -11.44 -19.55 13.21
C GLU A 338 -11.43 -18.50 14.33
N PHE A 339 -10.85 -17.32 14.08
CA PHE A 339 -10.79 -16.22 15.05
C PHE A 339 -12.11 -15.46 15.24
N LEU A 340 -13.02 -15.55 14.25
CA LEU A 340 -14.33 -14.91 14.40
C LEU A 340 -15.19 -15.66 15.44
N PRO A 341 -15.81 -14.95 16.41
CA PRO A 341 -16.76 -15.54 17.32
C PRO A 341 -17.85 -16.31 16.57
N LYS A 342 -18.36 -17.38 17.16
CA LYS A 342 -19.42 -18.24 16.56
C LYS A 342 -20.66 -17.45 16.11
N THR A 343 -20.94 -16.32 16.76
CA THR A 343 -22.00 -15.37 16.46
C THR A 343 -21.83 -14.64 15.12
N PHE A 344 -20.61 -14.48 14.61
CA PHE A 344 -20.33 -13.83 13.31
C PHE A 344 -20.14 -14.83 12.17
N LYS A 345 -20.37 -16.14 12.39
CA LYS A 345 -20.30 -17.18 11.34
C LYS A 345 -21.47 -17.14 10.36
N ILE A 346 -22.12 -15.98 10.22
CA ILE A 346 -23.20 -15.72 9.24
C ILE A 346 -22.63 -15.51 7.81
N PHE A 347 -21.35 -15.56 7.60
CA PHE A 347 -20.84 -15.64 6.22
C PHE A 347 -21.33 -16.96 5.61
N PRO A 348 -22.12 -16.90 4.50
CA PRO A 348 -22.55 -18.09 3.82
C PRO A 348 -21.31 -18.95 3.57
N LYS A 349 -21.34 -20.22 3.97
CA LYS A 349 -20.36 -21.20 3.51
C LYS A 349 -20.32 -21.03 2.01
N VAL A 350 -19.27 -20.39 1.48
CA VAL A 350 -19.02 -20.43 0.04
C VAL A 350 -19.08 -21.91 -0.28
N PRO A 351 -20.02 -22.36 -1.15
CA PRO A 351 -20.23 -23.78 -1.39
C PRO A 351 -18.87 -24.35 -1.69
N GLY A 352 -18.42 -25.25 -0.79
CA GLY A 352 -17.14 -25.89 -0.92
C GLY A 352 -17.17 -26.49 -2.31
N ARG A 353 -16.27 -26.02 -3.16
CA ARG A 353 -16.07 -26.60 -4.49
C ARG A 353 -16.01 -28.08 -4.24
N THR A 354 -17.10 -28.77 -4.60
CA THR A 354 -17.23 -30.24 -4.50
C THR A 354 -15.86 -30.81 -4.85
N LYS A 355 -15.29 -31.64 -3.97
CA LYS A 355 -14.05 -32.35 -4.26
C LYS A 355 -14.25 -32.91 -5.66
N ARG A 356 -13.64 -32.27 -6.67
CA ARG A 356 -13.64 -32.82 -8.02
C ARG A 356 -13.05 -34.20 -7.82
N LYS A 357 -13.85 -35.27 -7.98
CA LYS A 357 -13.34 -36.61 -8.18
C LYS A 357 -12.33 -36.45 -9.30
N VAL A 358 -11.07 -36.63 -8.98
CA VAL A 358 -10.00 -36.67 -9.98
C VAL A 358 -10.32 -37.95 -10.75
N HIS A 359 -11.02 -37.81 -11.88
CA HIS A 359 -11.06 -38.91 -12.84
C HIS A 359 -9.61 -39.04 -13.33
N PRO A 360 -9.06 -40.26 -13.34
CA PRO A 360 -7.71 -40.48 -13.88
C PRO A 360 -7.62 -39.80 -15.25
N SER A 361 -6.53 -39.08 -15.49
CA SER A 361 -6.33 -38.42 -16.77
C SER A 361 -6.31 -39.49 -17.88
N THR A 362 -6.82 -39.17 -19.05
CA THR A 362 -6.82 -40.05 -20.23
C THR A 362 -5.42 -40.61 -20.58
N ILE A 363 -4.36 -40.03 -20.08
CA ILE A 363 -2.97 -40.55 -20.19
C ILE A 363 -2.78 -41.86 -19.43
N TYR A 364 -3.44 -42.05 -18.26
CA TYR A 364 -3.38 -43.31 -17.50
C TYR A 364 -4.23 -44.41 -18.17
N ILE A 365 -5.32 -44.06 -18.81
CA ILE A 365 -6.19 -45.04 -19.49
C ILE A 365 -5.51 -45.59 -20.77
N CYS A 366 -4.67 -44.80 -21.46
CA CYS A 366 -3.88 -45.32 -22.58
C CYS A 366 -2.79 -46.30 -22.16
N ASN A 367 -2.20 -46.16 -20.98
CA ASN A 367 -1.17 -47.11 -20.47
C ASN A 367 -1.76 -48.44 -19.98
N GLU A 368 -2.95 -48.47 -19.40
CA GLU A 368 -3.60 -49.70 -18.97
C GLU A 368 -4.06 -50.59 -20.15
N ARG A 369 -4.40 -50.03 -21.28
CA ARG A 369 -4.75 -50.83 -22.48
C ARG A 369 -3.55 -51.45 -23.22
N GLN A 370 -2.34 -50.95 -23.00
CA GLN A 370 -1.13 -51.58 -23.57
C GLN A 370 -0.55 -52.72 -22.74
N SER A 371 -1.04 -52.91 -21.50
CA SER A 371 -0.59 -54.00 -20.63
C SER A 371 -1.52 -55.22 -20.67
N ALA A 372 -2.56 -55.20 -21.51
CA ALA A 372 -3.56 -56.28 -21.61
C ALA A 372 -3.62 -56.91 -23.01
N VAL A 373 -2.42 -57.03 -23.67
CA VAL A 373 -2.25 -57.89 -24.88
C VAL A 373 -1.02 -58.77 -24.70
#